data_98ad77401d1c505bd56e8c7398d8c2ce
#
_entry.id   98ad77401d1c505bd56e8c7398d8c2ce
#
_cell.length_a   1.000
_cell.length_b   1.000
_cell.length_c   1.000
_cell.angle_alpha   90.00
_cell.angle_beta   90.00
_cell.angle_gamma   90.00
#
_symmetry.space_group_name_H-M   'P 1'
#
loop_
_entity.id
_entity.type
_entity.pdbx_description
1 polymer ?
#
loop_
_entity_poly.entity_id
_entity_poly.type
_entity_poly.pdbx_seq_one_letter_code
_entity_poly.pdbx_strand_id
1 'polypeptide(L)'
;MKWVGDARLAAGPEAAWYLETAFTPGAYLGTVYDDPTTPIVVTGIEEVTTIRVPSGRLVVDAPFDDDDVSRYEQGLPTRPPRELAVSIPPGVHRVEIAWTAGPYEFFGEHFDGVECAATRLRISDDPVIGWVMGLGVEDDVARLQPGEEPRFYSDANVGCFADAGAWTTLSAPFRAFKDGIPVPRETERLPGWCERVRDESQQADLVMFTAESGGVVWLGRTKTGDVATIVVTSGMPGTKA
;
A
#
# COMPACT_ATOMS: atom_id res chain seq x y z
N MET A 1 9.84 14.20 -24.09
CA MET A 1 8.83 15.12 -23.50
C MET A 1 9.03 15.01 -22.00
N LYS A 2 9.26 16.08 -21.25
CA LYS A 2 9.33 15.97 -19.77
C LYS A 2 7.88 15.81 -19.28
N TRP A 3 7.64 14.76 -18.51
CA TRP A 3 6.38 14.65 -17.78
C TRP A 3 6.26 15.88 -16.84
N VAL A 4 5.19 16.67 -17.00
CA VAL A 4 4.91 17.84 -16.17
C VAL A 4 3.61 17.52 -15.44
N GLY A 5 3.72 16.82 -14.33
CA GLY A 5 2.60 16.62 -13.40
C GLY A 5 2.31 17.88 -12.58
N ASP A 6 1.20 17.86 -11.86
CA ASP A 6 0.90 18.90 -10.88
C ASP A 6 1.99 18.88 -9.78
N ALA A 7 2.70 20.00 -9.63
CA ALA A 7 3.81 20.11 -8.70
C ALA A 7 3.38 19.89 -7.21
N ARG A 8 2.07 20.05 -6.93
CA ARG A 8 1.52 19.79 -5.59
C ARG A 8 1.51 18.30 -5.24
N LEU A 9 1.49 17.44 -6.27
CA LEU A 9 1.47 15.99 -6.11
C LEU A 9 2.87 15.37 -6.17
N ALA A 10 3.88 16.15 -6.54
CA ALA A 10 5.25 15.65 -6.62
C ALA A 10 5.79 15.33 -5.22
N ALA A 11 6.45 14.18 -5.09
CA ALA A 11 7.16 13.85 -3.86
C ALA A 11 8.20 14.92 -3.54
N GLY A 12 8.20 15.38 -2.29
CA GLY A 12 9.29 16.21 -1.77
C GLY A 12 10.61 15.45 -1.78
N PRO A 13 11.76 16.13 -1.59
CA PRO A 13 13.07 15.47 -1.68
C PRO A 13 13.24 14.29 -0.71
N GLU A 14 12.70 14.37 0.48
CA GLU A 14 12.76 13.33 1.51
C GLU A 14 11.93 12.11 1.10
N ALA A 15 10.68 12.32 0.67
CA ALA A 15 9.81 11.26 0.18
C ALA A 15 10.40 10.58 -1.06
N ALA A 16 10.90 11.37 -2.02
CA ALA A 16 11.53 10.82 -3.22
C ALA A 16 12.75 9.97 -2.87
N TRP A 17 13.61 10.47 -1.97
CA TRP A 17 14.77 9.71 -1.49
C TRP A 17 14.35 8.40 -0.83
N TYR A 18 13.34 8.42 0.06
CA TYR A 18 12.84 7.21 0.70
C TYR A 18 12.32 6.19 -0.31
N LEU A 19 11.48 6.63 -1.25
CA LEU A 19 10.89 5.76 -2.27
C LEU A 19 11.92 5.13 -3.21
N GLU A 20 13.01 5.84 -3.53
CA GLU A 20 14.13 5.33 -4.32
C GLU A 20 14.98 4.35 -3.51
N THR A 21 15.10 4.58 -2.20
CA THR A 21 16.02 3.88 -1.31
C THR A 21 15.40 2.64 -0.68
N ALA A 22 14.11 2.67 -0.36
CA ALA A 22 13.40 1.61 0.36
C ALA A 22 13.48 0.23 -0.33
N PHE A 23 13.70 0.19 -1.65
CA PHE A 23 13.87 -1.05 -2.39
C PHE A 23 15.32 -1.33 -2.79
N THR A 24 16.28 -0.91 -1.96
CA THR A 24 17.70 -1.16 -2.13
C THR A 24 18.27 -1.90 -0.92
N PRO A 25 18.59 -3.21 -1.02
CA PRO A 25 19.15 -3.96 0.11
C PRO A 25 20.42 -3.31 0.66
N GLY A 26 20.51 -3.21 1.98
CA GLY A 26 21.59 -2.55 2.69
C GLY A 26 21.46 -1.03 2.80
N ALA A 27 20.43 -0.44 2.21
CA ALA A 27 20.22 1.00 2.28
C ALA A 27 19.73 1.42 3.68
N TYR A 28 20.22 2.57 4.14
CA TYR A 28 19.78 3.22 5.37
C TYR A 28 18.54 4.05 5.10
N LEU A 29 17.49 3.87 5.92
CA LEU A 29 16.21 4.58 5.80
C LEU A 29 15.96 5.63 6.88
N GLY A 30 16.85 5.75 7.85
CA GLY A 30 16.69 6.63 9.00
C GLY A 30 16.99 5.90 10.30
N THR A 31 16.47 6.43 11.39
CA THR A 31 16.58 5.85 12.73
C THR A 31 15.21 5.58 13.31
N VAL A 32 15.14 4.69 14.29
CA VAL A 32 13.92 4.45 15.07
C VAL A 32 13.47 5.74 15.73
N TYR A 33 12.16 6.03 15.74
CA TYR A 33 11.60 7.29 16.20
C TYR A 33 12.06 7.71 17.60
N ASP A 34 12.07 6.76 18.54
CA ASP A 34 12.43 7.01 19.94
C ASP A 34 13.90 6.70 20.25
N ASP A 35 14.65 6.15 19.29
CA ASP A 35 16.07 5.83 19.42
C ASP A 35 16.88 6.30 18.18
N PRO A 36 17.43 7.52 18.24
CA PRO A 36 18.19 8.06 17.12
C PRO A 36 19.54 7.35 16.90
N THR A 37 19.91 6.39 17.74
CA THR A 37 21.14 5.60 17.61
C THR A 37 20.92 4.29 16.87
N THR A 38 19.68 3.80 16.77
CA THR A 38 19.34 2.55 16.08
C THR A 38 19.01 2.81 14.63
N PRO A 39 19.85 2.38 13.67
CA PRO A 39 19.59 2.58 12.25
C PRO A 39 18.51 1.64 11.74
N ILE A 40 17.63 2.15 10.89
CA ILE A 40 16.71 1.34 10.08
C ILE A 40 17.39 1.06 8.75
N VAL A 41 17.63 -0.23 8.47
CA VAL A 41 18.32 -0.67 7.26
C VAL A 41 17.48 -1.69 6.52
N VAL A 42 17.39 -1.55 5.20
CA VAL A 42 16.72 -2.54 4.34
C VAL A 42 17.51 -3.85 4.36
N THR A 43 16.93 -4.90 4.91
CA THR A 43 17.56 -6.22 5.01
C THR A 43 17.35 -7.06 3.76
N GLY A 44 16.27 -6.81 3.02
CA GLY A 44 15.96 -7.54 1.79
C GLY A 44 14.72 -7.04 1.09
N ILE A 45 14.54 -7.52 -0.12
CA ILE A 45 13.34 -7.32 -0.93
C ILE A 45 12.84 -8.71 -1.27
N GLU A 46 11.55 -8.94 -1.05
CA GLU A 46 10.90 -10.20 -1.35
C GLU A 46 9.77 -10.00 -2.35
N GLU A 47 9.80 -10.75 -3.46
CA GLU A 47 8.62 -10.91 -4.31
C GLU A 47 7.70 -11.90 -3.61
N VAL A 48 6.66 -11.40 -2.94
CA VAL A 48 5.76 -12.24 -2.15
C VAL A 48 4.75 -12.97 -3.00
N THR A 49 4.34 -12.37 -4.12
CA THR A 49 3.40 -12.98 -5.07
C THR A 49 3.24 -12.12 -6.33
N THR A 50 2.34 -12.56 -7.21
CA THR A 50 1.78 -11.76 -8.29
C THR A 50 0.30 -11.51 -8.06
N ILE A 51 -0.24 -10.44 -8.66
CA ILE A 51 -1.65 -10.07 -8.63
C ILE A 51 -2.19 -9.91 -10.05
N ARG A 52 -3.36 -10.45 -10.32
CA ARG A 52 -4.09 -10.26 -11.60
C ARG A 52 -5.01 -9.04 -11.48
N VAL A 53 -4.83 -8.08 -12.39
CA VAL A 53 -5.65 -6.85 -12.48
C VAL A 53 -6.21 -6.73 -13.91
N PRO A 54 -7.20 -7.56 -14.28
CA PRO A 54 -7.72 -7.62 -15.65
C PRO A 54 -8.44 -6.35 -16.09
N SER A 55 -9.01 -5.58 -15.16
CA SER A 55 -9.68 -4.32 -15.50
C SER A 55 -8.70 -3.17 -15.78
N GLY A 56 -7.45 -3.28 -15.35
CA GLY A 56 -6.48 -2.18 -15.33
C GLY A 56 -6.83 -1.07 -14.32
N ARG A 57 -7.88 -1.25 -13.53
CA ARG A 57 -8.32 -0.33 -12.48
C ARG A 57 -7.94 -0.91 -11.13
N LEU A 58 -7.21 -0.15 -10.33
CA LEU A 58 -6.63 -0.64 -9.09
C LEU A 58 -7.25 0.03 -7.87
N VAL A 59 -7.68 -0.78 -6.91
CA VAL A 59 -7.98 -0.33 -5.55
C VAL A 59 -6.70 -0.44 -4.71
N VAL A 60 -6.40 0.62 -3.95
CA VAL A 60 -5.40 0.64 -2.89
C VAL A 60 -6.07 1.18 -1.63
N ASP A 61 -6.45 0.28 -0.75
CA ASP A 61 -7.27 0.58 0.43
C ASP A 61 -7.08 -0.49 1.50
N ALA A 62 -7.71 -0.33 2.68
CA ALA A 62 -7.90 -1.42 3.61
C ALA A 62 -9.07 -2.32 3.12
N PRO A 63 -8.91 -3.65 3.12
CA PRO A 63 -10.00 -4.54 2.72
C PRO A 63 -11.09 -4.67 3.81
N PHE A 64 -10.80 -4.20 5.01
CA PHE A 64 -11.72 -4.02 6.12
C PHE A 64 -12.21 -2.58 6.13
N ASP A 65 -13.43 -2.40 6.60
CA ASP A 65 -13.94 -1.08 6.97
C ASP A 65 -14.22 -1.14 8.48
N ASP A 66 -13.23 -0.74 9.26
CA ASP A 66 -13.25 -0.90 10.71
C ASP A 66 -14.17 0.13 11.40
N ASP A 67 -14.52 1.21 10.69
CA ASP A 67 -15.30 2.32 11.26
C ASP A 67 -16.76 1.98 11.51
N ASP A 68 -17.28 0.88 10.97
CA ASP A 68 -18.70 0.58 11.10
C ASP A 68 -19.05 -0.91 11.03
N VAL A 69 -18.56 -1.69 12.01
CA VAL A 69 -18.97 -3.10 12.17
C VAL A 69 -20.50 -3.24 12.15
N SER A 70 -21.23 -2.25 12.67
CA SER A 70 -22.69 -2.26 12.69
C SER A 70 -23.31 -2.21 11.28
N ARG A 71 -22.63 -1.62 10.30
CA ARG A 71 -23.08 -1.59 8.90
C ARG A 71 -22.89 -2.93 8.22
N TYR A 72 -21.79 -3.63 8.52
CA TYR A 72 -21.59 -5.00 8.01
C TYR A 72 -22.70 -5.94 8.50
N GLU A 73 -23.04 -5.87 9.78
CA GLU A 73 -24.13 -6.66 10.36
C GLU A 73 -25.48 -6.38 9.72
N GLN A 74 -25.69 -5.16 9.22
CA GLN A 74 -26.91 -4.74 8.51
C GLN A 74 -26.84 -5.01 7.01
N GLY A 75 -25.70 -5.52 6.47
CA GLY A 75 -25.49 -5.73 5.05
C GLY A 75 -25.45 -4.43 4.22
N LEU A 76 -25.23 -3.29 4.87
CA LEU A 76 -25.16 -2.00 4.22
C LEU A 76 -23.82 -1.82 3.50
N PRO A 77 -23.80 -1.17 2.32
CA PRO A 77 -22.54 -0.83 1.69
C PRO A 77 -21.80 0.17 2.58
N THR A 78 -20.55 -0.14 2.80
CA THR A 78 -19.59 0.76 3.41
C THR A 78 -19.19 1.85 2.41
N ARG A 79 -18.26 2.73 2.76
CA ARG A 79 -17.73 3.71 1.80
C ARG A 79 -17.21 3.00 0.52
N PRO A 80 -17.26 3.66 -0.64
CA PRO A 80 -16.60 3.10 -1.84
C PRO A 80 -15.11 2.89 -1.56
N PRO A 81 -14.49 1.84 -2.15
CA PRO A 81 -13.06 1.61 -2.00
C PRO A 81 -12.28 2.76 -2.63
N ARG A 82 -11.08 2.99 -2.11
CA ARG A 82 -10.15 3.96 -2.71
C ARG A 82 -9.57 3.39 -4.01
N GLU A 83 -10.31 3.56 -5.10
CA GLU A 83 -9.83 3.26 -6.44
C GLU A 83 -8.90 4.38 -6.90
N LEU A 84 -7.73 4.04 -7.46
CA LEU A 84 -6.81 5.03 -8.00
C LEU A 84 -7.39 5.70 -9.25
N ALA A 85 -7.22 7.02 -9.36
CA ALA A 85 -7.63 7.80 -10.51
C ALA A 85 -6.81 7.50 -11.78
N VAL A 86 -5.72 6.73 -11.65
CA VAL A 86 -4.88 6.30 -12.76
C VAL A 86 -5.14 4.83 -13.06
N SER A 87 -5.27 4.49 -14.34
CA SER A 87 -5.29 3.11 -14.79
C SER A 87 -3.88 2.59 -15.05
N ILE A 88 -3.69 1.29 -14.87
CA ILE A 88 -2.48 0.55 -15.21
C ILE A 88 -2.77 -0.40 -16.37
N PRO A 89 -1.77 -0.93 -17.09
CA PRO A 89 -2.01 -1.97 -18.08
C PRO A 89 -2.71 -3.17 -17.45
N PRO A 90 -3.81 -3.68 -18.04
CA PRO A 90 -4.40 -4.93 -17.60
C PRO A 90 -3.39 -6.08 -17.66
N GLY A 91 -3.36 -6.93 -16.62
CA GLY A 91 -2.40 -8.02 -16.62
C GLY A 91 -2.07 -8.58 -15.25
N VAL A 92 -0.90 -9.21 -15.19
CA VAL A 92 -0.32 -9.79 -13.99
C VAL A 92 0.87 -8.94 -13.57
N HIS A 93 0.88 -8.49 -12.32
CA HIS A 93 1.89 -7.61 -11.76
C HIS A 93 2.53 -8.22 -10.53
N ARG A 94 3.81 -7.92 -10.28
CA ARG A 94 4.55 -8.45 -9.12
C ARG A 94 4.29 -7.58 -7.89
N VAL A 95 4.07 -8.24 -6.74
CA VAL A 95 3.99 -7.60 -5.43
C VAL A 95 5.26 -7.89 -4.66
N GLU A 96 5.96 -6.84 -4.29
CA GLU A 96 7.24 -6.92 -3.58
C GLU A 96 7.16 -6.14 -2.27
N ILE A 97 7.83 -6.67 -1.23
CA ILE A 97 7.96 -6.01 0.06
C ILE A 97 9.44 -5.74 0.34
N ALA A 98 9.71 -4.55 0.82
CA ALA A 98 10.99 -4.18 1.40
C ALA A 98 10.95 -4.41 2.91
N TRP A 99 11.88 -5.21 3.40
CA TRP A 99 12.00 -5.58 4.80
C TRP A 99 13.08 -4.79 5.51
N THR A 100 12.78 -4.40 6.74
CA THR A 100 13.77 -3.94 7.72
C THR A 100 13.80 -4.91 8.89
N ALA A 101 14.89 -4.92 9.65
CA ALA A 101 14.98 -5.77 10.84
C ALA A 101 15.49 -4.96 12.01
N GLY A 102 14.97 -5.31 13.21
CA GLY A 102 15.38 -4.78 14.48
C GLY A 102 16.87 -5.06 14.82
N PRO A 103 17.28 -4.68 16.02
CA PRO A 103 16.41 -4.52 17.18
C PRO A 103 15.61 -3.20 17.15
N TYR A 104 14.34 -3.28 17.55
CA TYR A 104 13.48 -2.13 17.80
C TYR A 104 13.20 -2.04 19.30
N GLU A 105 13.05 -0.83 19.83
CA GLU A 105 12.55 -0.60 21.17
C GLU A 105 11.14 -0.01 21.09
N PHE A 106 10.20 -0.63 21.80
CA PHE A 106 8.85 -0.14 21.92
C PHE A 106 8.38 -0.24 23.37
N PHE A 107 8.04 0.87 23.99
CA PHE A 107 7.67 0.97 25.41
C PHE A 107 8.72 0.34 26.37
N GLY A 108 10.01 0.45 26.06
CA GLY A 108 11.11 -0.10 26.86
C GLY A 108 11.33 -1.61 26.69
N GLU A 109 10.62 -2.24 25.76
CA GLU A 109 10.86 -3.62 25.37
C GLU A 109 11.61 -3.69 24.04
N HIS A 110 12.64 -4.55 23.97
CA HIS A 110 13.40 -4.77 22.75
C HIS A 110 12.77 -5.89 21.92
N PHE A 111 12.61 -5.63 20.63
CA PHE A 111 12.12 -6.62 19.66
C PHE A 111 13.21 -6.92 18.64
N ASP A 112 13.48 -8.20 18.43
CA ASP A 112 14.17 -8.68 17.23
C ASP A 112 13.09 -9.06 16.22
N GLY A 113 12.61 -8.08 15.45
CA GLY A 113 11.53 -8.27 14.50
C GLY A 113 11.91 -7.90 13.07
N VAL A 114 11.10 -8.35 12.14
CA VAL A 114 11.16 -7.94 10.75
C VAL A 114 9.92 -7.09 10.47
N GLU A 115 10.12 -5.91 9.90
CA GLU A 115 9.04 -4.97 9.58
C GLU A 115 8.98 -4.65 8.09
N CYS A 116 7.79 -4.31 7.62
CA CYS A 116 7.57 -3.85 6.26
C CYS A 116 7.89 -2.35 6.17
N ALA A 117 8.97 -2.00 5.49
CA ALA A 117 9.28 -0.60 5.21
C ALA A 117 8.35 -0.01 4.13
N ALA A 118 8.07 -0.78 3.10
CA ALA A 118 7.18 -0.41 2.01
C ALA A 118 6.72 -1.63 1.22
N THR A 119 5.52 -1.55 0.66
CA THR A 119 5.01 -2.54 -0.29
C THR A 119 4.89 -1.92 -1.67
N ARG A 120 5.34 -2.67 -2.70
CA ARG A 120 5.38 -2.20 -4.08
C ARG A 120 4.64 -3.14 -5.01
N LEU A 121 3.79 -2.54 -5.87
CA LEU A 121 3.25 -3.20 -7.06
C LEU A 121 4.10 -2.79 -8.27
N ARG A 122 4.77 -3.74 -8.90
CA ARG A 122 5.64 -3.50 -10.04
C ARG A 122 4.88 -3.70 -11.35
N ILE A 123 4.71 -2.62 -12.11
CA ILE A 123 3.93 -2.58 -13.35
C ILE A 123 4.83 -2.83 -14.56
N SER A 124 6.01 -2.19 -14.60
CA SER A 124 7.02 -2.42 -15.63
C SER A 124 8.43 -2.37 -15.03
N ASP A 125 9.41 -2.76 -15.84
CA ASP A 125 10.83 -2.64 -15.50
C ASP A 125 11.46 -1.31 -15.98
N ASP A 126 10.64 -0.39 -16.50
CA ASP A 126 11.10 0.91 -16.94
C ASP A 126 11.61 1.75 -15.77
N PRO A 127 12.68 2.53 -15.97
CA PRO A 127 13.21 3.39 -14.92
C PRO A 127 12.19 4.44 -14.45
N VAL A 128 12.03 4.54 -13.14
CA VAL A 128 11.28 5.64 -12.50
C VAL A 128 12.14 6.90 -12.58
N ILE A 129 11.55 8.01 -13.05
CA ILE A 129 12.23 9.31 -13.12
C ILE A 129 11.61 10.37 -12.21
N GLY A 130 10.55 10.02 -11.50
CA GLY A 130 9.91 10.91 -10.54
C GLY A 130 8.73 10.22 -9.86
N TRP A 131 8.36 10.76 -8.72
CA TRP A 131 7.31 10.24 -7.86
C TRP A 131 6.21 11.27 -7.67
N VAL A 132 4.96 10.79 -7.69
CA VAL A 132 3.78 11.61 -7.41
C VAL A 132 2.82 10.84 -6.53
N MET A 133 2.04 11.56 -5.75
CA MET A 133 0.97 10.96 -4.94
C MET A 133 -0.07 10.27 -5.84
N GLY A 134 -0.48 9.08 -5.44
CA GLY A 134 -1.56 8.33 -6.07
C GLY A 134 -2.90 8.81 -5.53
N LEU A 135 -3.62 9.59 -6.33
CA LEU A 135 -4.97 10.04 -5.99
C LEU A 135 -5.98 8.94 -6.19
N GLY A 136 -6.97 8.87 -5.31
CA GLY A 136 -8.20 8.14 -5.55
C GLY A 136 -9.14 8.91 -6.50
N VAL A 137 -10.11 8.22 -7.08
CA VAL A 137 -11.12 8.84 -7.98
C VAL A 137 -11.97 9.88 -7.28
N GLU A 138 -12.09 9.81 -5.95
CA GLU A 138 -12.84 10.76 -5.12
C GLU A 138 -11.98 11.93 -4.62
N ASP A 139 -10.64 11.89 -4.81
CA ASP A 139 -9.74 12.93 -4.34
C ASP A 139 -9.82 14.17 -5.24
N ASP A 140 -10.05 15.33 -4.64
CA ASP A 140 -10.06 16.61 -5.33
C ASP A 140 -8.77 17.39 -5.08
N VAL A 141 -7.88 17.39 -6.05
CA VAL A 141 -6.58 18.10 -5.98
C VAL A 141 -6.75 19.57 -5.59
N ALA A 142 -7.86 20.21 -6.01
CA ALA A 142 -8.07 21.63 -5.71
C ALA A 142 -8.32 21.89 -4.23
N ARG A 143 -8.72 20.87 -3.47
CA ARG A 143 -9.00 20.94 -2.04
C ARG A 143 -7.82 20.56 -1.17
N LEU A 144 -6.78 19.93 -1.74
CA LEU A 144 -5.60 19.56 -0.98
C LEU A 144 -4.87 20.78 -0.44
N GLN A 145 -4.65 20.78 0.87
CA GLN A 145 -3.83 21.80 1.52
C GLN A 145 -2.34 21.54 1.25
N PRO A 146 -1.49 22.55 1.30
CA PRO A 146 -0.05 22.34 1.21
C PRO A 146 0.45 21.37 2.30
N GLY A 147 1.12 20.30 1.87
CA GLY A 147 1.63 19.25 2.78
C GLY A 147 0.60 18.18 3.16
N GLU A 148 -0.63 18.27 2.66
CA GLU A 148 -1.62 17.21 2.82
C GLU A 148 -1.32 16.05 1.87
N GLU A 149 -1.33 14.83 2.42
CA GLU A 149 -1.09 13.59 1.68
C GLU A 149 -2.36 12.75 1.70
N PRO A 150 -3.04 12.61 0.53
CA PRO A 150 -4.16 11.68 0.42
C PRO A 150 -3.71 10.26 0.76
N ARG A 151 -4.40 9.64 1.72
CA ARG A 151 -4.07 8.30 2.20
C ARG A 151 -5.33 7.48 2.41
N PHE A 152 -5.18 6.18 2.45
CA PHE A 152 -6.20 5.32 3.05
C PHE A 152 -5.85 5.13 4.54
N TYR A 153 -6.87 4.88 5.33
CA TYR A 153 -6.74 4.62 6.77
C TYR A 153 -7.07 3.17 7.05
N SER A 154 -6.45 2.60 8.08
CA SER A 154 -6.69 1.23 8.51
C SER A 154 -6.40 1.10 10.00
N ASP A 155 -7.42 0.81 10.79
CA ASP A 155 -7.26 0.47 12.21
C ASP A 155 -6.71 -0.95 12.41
N ALA A 156 -6.83 -1.80 11.37
CA ALA A 156 -6.29 -3.15 11.37
C ALA A 156 -4.81 -3.24 10.94
N ASN A 157 -4.14 -2.10 10.69
CA ASN A 157 -2.76 -2.05 10.23
C ASN A 157 -2.50 -2.84 8.94
N VAL A 158 -3.45 -2.80 8.01
CA VAL A 158 -3.32 -3.49 6.72
C VAL A 158 -3.73 -2.60 5.56
N GLY A 159 -3.16 -2.89 4.40
CA GLY A 159 -3.59 -2.37 3.11
C GLY A 159 -3.76 -3.50 2.12
N CYS A 160 -4.30 -3.19 0.94
CA CYS A 160 -4.36 -4.15 -0.15
C CYS A 160 -4.18 -3.50 -1.51
N PHE A 161 -3.73 -4.32 -2.46
CA PHE A 161 -3.94 -4.09 -3.88
C PHE A 161 -5.06 -5.01 -4.36
N ALA A 162 -6.01 -4.49 -5.13
CA ALA A 162 -7.08 -5.31 -5.70
C ALA A 162 -7.55 -4.79 -7.05
N ASP A 163 -8.06 -5.70 -7.90
CA ASP A 163 -8.78 -5.30 -9.11
C ASP A 163 -10.09 -4.61 -8.71
N ALA A 164 -10.31 -3.39 -9.18
CA ALA A 164 -11.50 -2.61 -8.85
C ALA A 164 -12.78 -3.23 -9.43
N GLY A 165 -12.69 -3.90 -10.58
CA GLY A 165 -13.83 -4.56 -11.21
C GLY A 165 -14.38 -5.73 -10.39
N ALA A 166 -13.52 -6.37 -9.60
CA ALA A 166 -13.87 -7.53 -8.76
C ALA A 166 -13.92 -7.21 -7.26
N TRP A 167 -13.79 -5.95 -6.86
CA TRP A 167 -13.66 -5.52 -5.46
C TRP A 167 -14.67 -6.17 -4.52
N THR A 168 -15.95 -6.16 -4.88
CA THR A 168 -17.03 -6.68 -4.03
C THR A 168 -16.83 -8.14 -3.66
N THR A 169 -16.44 -8.98 -4.64
CA THR A 169 -16.16 -10.40 -4.44
C THR A 169 -14.86 -10.61 -3.67
N LEU A 170 -13.80 -9.90 -4.06
CA LEU A 170 -12.47 -10.07 -3.50
C LEU A 170 -12.37 -9.61 -2.05
N SER A 171 -13.07 -8.55 -1.66
CA SER A 171 -13.07 -8.04 -0.29
C SER A 171 -14.08 -8.72 0.63
N ALA A 172 -15.04 -9.49 0.08
CA ALA A 172 -16.08 -10.16 0.87
C ALA A 172 -15.54 -11.03 2.02
N PRO A 173 -14.47 -11.84 1.85
CA PRO A 173 -13.92 -12.66 2.94
C PRO A 173 -13.45 -11.84 4.14
N PHE A 174 -13.01 -10.60 3.92
CA PHE A 174 -12.53 -9.73 4.99
C PHE A 174 -13.66 -9.04 5.77
N ARG A 175 -14.87 -9.05 5.21
CA ARG A 175 -16.07 -8.40 5.77
C ARG A 175 -17.07 -9.40 6.35
N ALA A 176 -16.67 -10.66 6.49
CA ALA A 176 -17.56 -11.70 7.01
C ALA A 176 -17.50 -11.72 8.53
N PHE A 177 -18.62 -11.32 9.17
CA PHE A 177 -18.82 -11.37 10.61
C PHE A 177 -20.05 -12.23 10.94
N LYS A 178 -19.99 -12.90 12.07
CA LYS A 178 -21.13 -13.60 12.66
C LYS A 178 -21.19 -13.26 14.14
N ASP A 179 -22.32 -12.71 14.57
CA ASP A 179 -22.56 -12.29 15.97
C ASP A 179 -21.46 -11.32 16.48
N GLY A 180 -21.01 -10.38 15.61
CA GLY A 180 -19.97 -9.42 15.94
C GLY A 180 -18.53 -9.98 15.98
N ILE A 181 -18.35 -11.25 15.59
CA ILE A 181 -17.05 -11.92 15.57
C ILE A 181 -16.62 -12.16 14.12
N PRO A 182 -15.36 -11.82 13.72
CA PRO A 182 -14.86 -12.15 12.40
C PRO A 182 -14.97 -13.65 12.14
N VAL A 183 -15.57 -14.00 11.00
CA VAL A 183 -15.61 -15.41 10.54
C VAL A 183 -14.22 -15.78 10.01
N PRO A 184 -13.70 -16.99 10.32
CA PRO A 184 -12.48 -17.46 9.71
C PRO A 184 -12.56 -17.35 8.18
N ARG A 185 -11.64 -16.59 7.59
CA ARG A 185 -11.65 -16.32 6.15
C ARG A 185 -10.84 -17.35 5.38
N GLU A 186 -11.37 -17.74 4.23
CA GLU A 186 -10.66 -18.58 3.29
C GLU A 186 -9.76 -17.72 2.40
N THR A 187 -8.52 -17.52 2.85
CA THR A 187 -7.50 -16.77 2.12
C THR A 187 -6.27 -17.64 1.95
N GLU A 188 -5.51 -17.41 0.90
CA GLU A 188 -4.19 -17.98 0.73
C GLU A 188 -3.18 -17.17 1.54
N ARG A 189 -2.52 -17.81 2.51
CA ARG A 189 -1.44 -17.17 3.27
C ARG A 189 -0.17 -17.11 2.44
N LEU A 190 0.43 -15.94 2.40
CA LEU A 190 1.67 -15.64 1.70
C LEU A 190 2.77 -15.29 2.71
N PRO A 191 4.05 -15.24 2.29
CA PRO A 191 5.12 -14.70 3.12
C PRO A 191 4.81 -13.28 3.61
N GLY A 192 5.40 -12.88 4.74
CA GLY A 192 5.37 -11.50 5.20
C GLY A 192 4.01 -11.01 5.70
N TRP A 193 3.21 -11.88 6.32
CA TRP A 193 1.87 -11.54 6.81
C TRP A 193 0.90 -11.09 5.72
N CYS A 194 1.19 -11.45 4.46
CA CYS A 194 0.31 -11.21 3.35
C CYS A 194 -0.75 -12.30 3.21
N GLU A 195 -1.89 -11.91 2.66
CA GLU A 195 -2.97 -12.84 2.32
C GLU A 195 -3.47 -12.54 0.91
N ARG A 196 -3.88 -13.57 0.18
CA ARG A 196 -4.45 -13.41 -1.16
C ARG A 196 -5.84 -14.01 -1.24
N VAL A 197 -6.73 -13.28 -1.89
CA VAL A 197 -8.05 -13.75 -2.35
C VAL A 197 -8.05 -13.77 -3.87
N ARG A 198 -8.61 -14.82 -4.47
CA ARG A 198 -8.74 -14.98 -5.91
C ARG A 198 -10.19 -15.07 -6.34
N ASP A 199 -10.54 -14.35 -7.37
CA ASP A 199 -11.77 -14.59 -8.14
C ASP A 199 -11.38 -15.24 -9.46
N GLU A 200 -11.54 -16.56 -9.54
CA GLU A 200 -11.19 -17.31 -10.74
C GLU A 200 -12.17 -17.05 -11.88
N SER A 201 -13.40 -16.63 -11.59
CA SER A 201 -14.39 -16.31 -12.61
C SER A 201 -14.07 -15.04 -13.36
N GLN A 202 -13.50 -14.05 -12.67
CA GLN A 202 -13.07 -12.77 -13.22
C GLN A 202 -11.56 -12.71 -13.50
N GLN A 203 -10.82 -13.77 -13.14
CA GLN A 203 -9.35 -13.83 -13.22
C GLN A 203 -8.68 -12.66 -12.51
N ALA A 204 -9.22 -12.27 -11.35
CA ALA A 204 -8.82 -11.12 -10.57
C ALA A 204 -8.36 -11.53 -9.16
N ASP A 205 -7.47 -10.73 -8.58
CA ASP A 205 -6.94 -10.99 -7.24
C ASP A 205 -7.03 -9.75 -6.34
N LEU A 206 -7.03 -10.03 -5.03
CA LEU A 206 -6.69 -9.08 -3.97
C LEU A 206 -5.49 -9.63 -3.20
N VAL A 207 -4.50 -8.78 -2.96
CA VAL A 207 -3.35 -9.09 -2.10
C VAL A 207 -3.34 -8.09 -0.95
N MET A 208 -3.55 -8.60 0.26
CA MET A 208 -3.46 -7.84 1.51
C MET A 208 -2.02 -7.88 2.02
N PHE A 209 -1.56 -6.78 2.58
CA PHE A 209 -0.23 -6.59 3.16
C PHE A 209 -0.30 -5.72 4.43
N THR A 210 0.77 -5.71 5.21
CA THR A 210 0.87 -4.86 6.41
C THR A 210 1.05 -3.40 6.01
N ALA A 211 0.25 -2.50 6.63
CA ALA A 211 0.36 -1.05 6.46
C ALA A 211 -0.09 -0.38 7.76
N GLU A 212 0.86 0.10 8.57
CA GLU A 212 0.59 0.70 9.87
C GLU A 212 -0.32 1.92 9.74
N SER A 213 -1.48 1.89 10.42
CA SER A 213 -2.49 2.97 10.41
C SER A 213 -2.96 3.40 9.01
N GLY A 214 -2.73 2.57 7.98
CA GLY A 214 -2.97 2.87 6.58
C GLY A 214 -1.72 3.28 5.81
N GLY A 215 -1.87 3.99 4.69
CA GLY A 215 -0.71 4.32 3.88
C GLY A 215 -0.91 5.46 2.88
N VAL A 216 0.19 6.12 2.56
CA VAL A 216 0.29 7.02 1.42
C VAL A 216 0.65 6.21 0.19
N VAL A 217 -0.03 6.49 -0.91
CA VAL A 217 0.19 5.80 -2.18
C VAL A 217 1.04 6.68 -3.09
N TRP A 218 2.12 6.12 -3.62
CA TRP A 218 3.04 6.81 -4.52
C TRP A 218 3.10 6.12 -5.88
N LEU A 219 3.08 6.91 -6.94
CA LEU A 219 3.20 6.45 -8.33
C LEU A 219 4.60 6.81 -8.84
N GLY A 220 5.40 5.80 -9.14
CA GLY A 220 6.67 5.96 -9.84
C GLY A 220 6.42 6.13 -11.34
N ARG A 221 6.77 7.29 -11.89
CA ARG A 221 6.54 7.65 -13.30
C ARG A 221 7.78 7.43 -14.16
N THR A 222 7.53 6.89 -15.35
CA THR A 222 8.56 6.76 -16.40
C THR A 222 8.78 8.08 -17.13
N LYS A 223 9.76 8.11 -18.04
CA LYS A 223 10.01 9.27 -18.92
C LYS A 223 8.84 9.60 -19.85
N THR A 224 8.01 8.62 -20.19
CA THR A 224 6.80 8.80 -21.00
C THR A 224 5.59 9.26 -20.17
N GLY A 225 5.69 9.18 -18.84
CA GLY A 225 4.63 9.52 -17.91
C GLY A 225 3.78 8.31 -17.47
N ASP A 226 4.10 7.13 -17.99
CA ASP A 226 3.43 5.89 -17.60
C ASP A 226 3.79 5.52 -16.15
N VAL A 227 2.94 4.71 -15.51
CA VAL A 227 3.22 4.18 -14.17
C VAL A 227 4.11 2.95 -14.30
N ALA A 228 5.33 3.02 -13.76
CA ALA A 228 6.22 1.86 -13.67
C ALA A 228 5.99 1.07 -12.39
N THR A 229 5.62 1.75 -11.31
CA THR A 229 5.42 1.12 -10.01
C THR A 229 4.45 1.93 -9.14
N ILE A 230 3.79 1.24 -8.22
CA ILE A 230 2.95 1.84 -7.19
C ILE A 230 3.51 1.38 -5.85
N VAL A 231 3.81 2.34 -4.97
CA VAL A 231 4.38 2.08 -3.65
C VAL A 231 3.44 2.56 -2.57
N VAL A 232 3.23 1.73 -1.56
CA VAL A 232 2.54 2.09 -0.32
C VAL A 232 3.57 2.17 0.79
N THR A 233 3.58 3.31 1.49
CA THR A 233 4.41 3.54 2.68
C THR A 233 3.51 3.74 3.88
N SER A 234 3.75 3.03 4.96
CA SER A 234 2.96 3.12 6.19
C SER A 234 3.32 4.35 7.04
N GLY A 235 4.56 4.70 7.02
CA GLY A 235 5.12 5.87 7.68
C GLY A 235 6.55 6.03 7.20
N MET A 236 6.97 7.24 6.91
CA MET A 236 8.37 7.49 6.62
C MET A 236 9.09 7.77 7.95
N PRO A 237 10.24 7.11 8.23
CA PRO A 237 11.05 7.46 9.37
C PRO A 237 11.37 8.97 9.34
N GLY A 238 11.10 9.67 10.43
CA GLY A 238 11.43 11.10 10.55
C GLY A 238 10.33 12.08 10.13
N THR A 239 9.26 11.68 9.47
CA THR A 239 8.11 12.57 9.25
C THR A 239 7.33 12.70 10.55
N LYS A 240 7.38 13.89 11.15
CA LYS A 240 6.47 14.22 12.25
C LYS A 240 5.05 14.27 11.69
N ALA A 241 4.18 13.41 12.22
CA ALA A 241 2.74 13.50 12.01
C ALA A 241 2.21 14.85 12.52
#